data_380a59b40432e91c5199d18ff9870b45
#
_entry.id   380a59b40432e91c5199d18ff9870b45
#
_cell.length_a   1.000
_cell.length_b   1.000
_cell.length_c   1.000
_cell.angle_alpha   90.00
_cell.angle_beta   90.00
_cell.angle_gamma   90.00
#
_symmetry.space_group_name_H-M   'P 1'
#
loop_
_entity.id
_entity.type
_entity.pdbx_description
1 polymer ?
#
loop_
_entity_poly.entity_id
_entity_poly.type
_entity_poly.pdbx_seq_one_letter_code
_entity_poly.pdbx_strand_id
1 'polypeptide(L)'
;KKELKMKVLMLNGSPRKEGCTYTALIQIAGVLEKNGIESEIFQAGTPELENVRAAAEKMKEADALIVGSPVYWASPSGQIIEFMDKFCSLAGKDMLLKPAAAIASARRAGTTATLDVLLKYFSFHQMPIVSSNYWNMVHGNTPDEVLQDKEGIQIMHVLGKNMAWLLHCLEAGKNAGISKPESEEKVKTNFIR
;
A
#
# COMPACT_ATOMS: atom_id res chain seq x y z
N LYS A 1 -24.13 1.80 -18.81
CA LYS A 1 -22.68 1.99 -18.62
C LYS A 1 -22.31 1.27 -17.34
N LYS A 2 -21.39 0.28 -17.42
CA LYS A 2 -20.85 -0.37 -16.21
C LYS A 2 -20.07 0.72 -15.47
N GLU A 3 -20.51 1.10 -14.28
CA GLU A 3 -19.72 2.00 -13.43
C GLU A 3 -18.39 1.29 -13.18
N LEU A 4 -17.29 1.88 -13.64
CA LEU A 4 -15.95 1.42 -13.27
C LEU A 4 -15.78 1.70 -11.78
N LYS A 5 -15.82 0.65 -10.98
CA LYS A 5 -15.55 0.77 -9.55
C LYS A 5 -14.06 1.02 -9.34
N MET A 6 -13.75 1.99 -8.49
CA MET A 6 -12.38 2.22 -8.05
C MET A 6 -11.81 0.96 -7.39
N LYS A 7 -10.52 0.71 -7.59
CA LYS A 7 -9.83 -0.50 -7.12
C LYS A 7 -8.56 -0.17 -6.35
N VAL A 8 -8.35 -0.81 -5.22
CA VAL A 8 -7.13 -0.71 -4.42
C VAL A 8 -6.36 -2.03 -4.49
N LEU A 9 -5.11 -1.99 -4.96
CA LEU A 9 -4.19 -3.11 -4.85
C LEU A 9 -3.53 -3.09 -3.48
N MET A 10 -3.59 -4.23 -2.77
CA MET A 10 -2.95 -4.38 -1.48
C MET A 10 -1.90 -5.50 -1.54
N LEU A 11 -0.64 -5.18 -1.26
CA LEU A 11 0.47 -6.13 -1.27
C LEU A 11 0.68 -6.69 0.13
N ASN A 12 0.47 -7.99 0.30
CA ASN A 12 0.84 -8.71 1.52
C ASN A 12 2.30 -9.14 1.45
N GLY A 13 3.20 -8.38 2.09
CA GLY A 13 4.64 -8.64 2.13
C GLY A 13 5.07 -9.69 3.15
N SER A 14 4.13 -10.36 3.81
CA SER A 14 4.43 -11.48 4.68
C SER A 14 4.66 -12.75 3.86
N PRO A 15 5.67 -13.59 4.20
CA PRO A 15 5.77 -14.93 3.64
C PRO A 15 4.59 -15.84 4.07
N ARG A 16 3.88 -15.45 5.12
CA ARG A 16 2.64 -16.14 5.56
C ARG A 16 1.44 -15.54 4.85
N LYS A 17 0.75 -16.34 4.05
CA LYS A 17 -0.40 -15.91 3.25
C LYS A 17 -1.53 -15.31 4.11
N GLU A 18 -1.85 -15.92 5.22
CA GLU A 18 -2.94 -15.55 6.13
C GLU A 18 -2.43 -15.24 7.55
N GLY A 19 -1.32 -14.47 7.64
CA GLY A 19 -0.73 -14.06 8.90
C GLY A 19 -1.23 -12.72 9.39
N CYS A 20 -0.53 -12.15 10.39
CA CYS A 20 -0.88 -10.87 11.02
C CYS A 20 -0.99 -9.70 10.03
N THR A 21 -0.10 -9.63 9.04
CA THR A 21 -0.15 -8.58 8.00
C THR A 21 -1.42 -8.71 7.15
N TYR A 22 -1.77 -9.93 6.73
CA TYR A 22 -2.99 -10.20 5.98
C TYR A 22 -4.23 -9.83 6.80
N THR A 23 -4.26 -10.18 8.09
CA THR A 23 -5.36 -9.83 9.00
C THR A 23 -5.58 -8.33 9.07
N ALA A 24 -4.50 -7.54 9.15
CA ALA A 24 -4.59 -6.08 9.12
C ALA A 24 -5.13 -5.56 7.77
N LEU A 25 -4.66 -6.11 6.64
CA LEU A 25 -5.14 -5.72 5.30
C LEU A 25 -6.63 -6.04 5.11
N ILE A 26 -7.12 -7.17 5.62
CA ILE A 26 -8.56 -7.52 5.57
C ILE A 26 -9.41 -6.47 6.31
N GLN A 27 -8.93 -5.89 7.41
CA GLN A 27 -9.67 -4.83 8.11
C GLN A 27 -9.84 -3.59 7.23
N ILE A 28 -8.81 -3.22 6.49
CA ILE A 28 -8.88 -2.11 5.53
C ILE A 28 -9.82 -2.47 4.37
N ALA A 29 -9.70 -3.68 3.81
CA ALA A 29 -10.54 -4.17 2.72
C ALA A 29 -12.03 -4.05 3.03
N GLY A 30 -12.45 -4.49 4.23
CA GLY A 30 -13.83 -4.39 4.65
C GLY A 30 -14.36 -2.96 4.78
N VAL A 31 -13.48 -1.99 5.06
CA VAL A 31 -13.86 -0.56 5.05
C VAL A 31 -13.97 -0.03 3.63
N LEU A 32 -13.05 -0.38 2.74
CA LEU A 32 -13.08 0.03 1.34
C LEU A 32 -14.37 -0.50 0.65
N GLU A 33 -14.69 -1.77 0.87
CA GLU A 33 -15.92 -2.39 0.33
C GLU A 33 -17.19 -1.65 0.78
N LYS A 34 -17.28 -1.30 2.07
CA LYS A 34 -18.41 -0.51 2.61
C LYS A 34 -18.52 0.88 1.97
N ASN A 35 -17.45 1.39 1.39
CA ASN A 35 -17.40 2.65 0.67
C ASN A 35 -17.47 2.48 -0.87
N GLY A 36 -17.85 1.30 -1.36
CA GLY A 36 -18.04 1.02 -2.78
C GLY A 36 -16.75 0.86 -3.59
N ILE A 37 -15.62 0.66 -2.92
CA ILE A 37 -14.28 0.51 -3.53
C ILE A 37 -13.90 -0.96 -3.49
N GLU A 38 -13.51 -1.51 -4.64
CA GLU A 38 -12.98 -2.87 -4.73
C GLU A 38 -11.53 -2.91 -4.21
N SER A 39 -11.16 -4.01 -3.60
CA SER A 39 -9.79 -4.22 -3.17
C SER A 39 -9.34 -5.65 -3.45
N GLU A 40 -8.06 -5.79 -3.77
CA GLU A 40 -7.44 -7.09 -4.00
C GLU A 40 -6.18 -7.21 -3.15
N ILE A 41 -6.12 -8.25 -2.29
CA ILE A 41 -4.91 -8.57 -1.54
C ILE A 41 -4.08 -9.55 -2.36
N PHE A 42 -2.90 -9.09 -2.79
CA PHE A 42 -1.94 -9.85 -3.56
C PHE A 42 -0.79 -10.32 -2.67
N GLN A 43 -0.41 -11.60 -2.81
CA GLN A 43 0.68 -12.19 -2.03
C GLN A 43 2.04 -11.75 -2.60
N ALA A 44 2.66 -10.77 -1.95
CA ALA A 44 3.95 -10.19 -2.32
C ALA A 44 5.13 -10.71 -1.46
N GLY A 45 4.87 -11.63 -0.54
CA GLY A 45 5.91 -12.30 0.26
C GLY A 45 6.74 -13.34 -0.52
N THR A 46 6.59 -13.39 -1.84
CA THR A 46 7.31 -14.27 -2.78
C THR A 46 7.85 -13.39 -3.93
N PRO A 47 9.13 -13.00 -3.91
CA PRO A 47 9.69 -11.98 -4.82
C PRO A 47 10.14 -12.52 -6.18
N GLU A 48 9.69 -13.68 -6.60
CA GLU A 48 9.95 -14.25 -7.92
C GLU A 48 9.44 -13.31 -9.03
N LEU A 49 10.21 -13.17 -10.09
CA LEU A 49 9.94 -12.18 -11.15
C LEU A 49 8.56 -12.35 -11.80
N GLU A 50 8.08 -13.58 -11.96
CA GLU A 50 6.75 -13.85 -12.50
C GLU A 50 5.65 -13.27 -11.59
N ASN A 51 5.79 -13.47 -10.28
CA ASN A 51 4.86 -12.95 -9.29
C ASN A 51 4.87 -11.41 -9.28
N VAL A 52 6.06 -10.80 -9.37
CA VAL A 52 6.21 -9.34 -9.46
C VAL A 52 5.55 -8.79 -10.74
N ARG A 53 5.72 -9.45 -11.88
CA ARG A 53 5.05 -9.07 -13.14
C ARG A 53 3.53 -9.14 -13.02
N ALA A 54 3.01 -10.19 -12.41
CA ALA A 54 1.57 -10.31 -12.17
C ALA A 54 1.00 -9.16 -11.32
N ALA A 55 1.74 -8.74 -10.28
CA ALA A 55 1.36 -7.58 -9.48
C ALA A 55 1.45 -6.26 -10.28
N ALA A 56 2.48 -6.11 -11.11
CA ALA A 56 2.65 -4.92 -11.95
C ALA A 56 1.50 -4.76 -12.95
N GLU A 57 1.01 -5.85 -13.55
CA GLU A 57 -0.19 -5.80 -14.40
C GLU A 57 -1.44 -5.35 -13.61
N LYS A 58 -1.61 -5.82 -12.37
CA LYS A 58 -2.72 -5.38 -11.49
C LYS A 58 -2.61 -3.91 -11.11
N MET A 59 -1.40 -3.37 -10.96
CA MET A 59 -1.19 -1.95 -10.65
C MET A 59 -1.67 -1.02 -11.76
N LYS A 60 -1.66 -1.45 -13.01
CA LYS A 60 -2.19 -0.67 -14.14
C LYS A 60 -3.67 -0.33 -13.93
N GLU A 61 -4.45 -1.30 -13.45
CA GLU A 61 -5.89 -1.19 -13.23
C GLU A 61 -6.28 -0.62 -11.86
N ALA A 62 -5.34 -0.58 -10.92
CA ALA A 62 -5.61 -0.09 -9.58
C ALA A 62 -5.55 1.45 -9.52
N ASP A 63 -6.38 2.06 -8.68
CA ASP A 63 -6.42 3.49 -8.40
C ASP A 63 -5.55 3.88 -7.21
N ALA A 64 -5.20 2.93 -6.34
CA ALA A 64 -4.34 3.13 -5.17
C ALA A 64 -3.57 1.86 -4.82
N LEU A 65 -2.53 2.02 -3.99
CA LEU A 65 -1.65 0.96 -3.52
C LEU A 65 -1.55 0.97 -1.98
N ILE A 66 -1.69 -0.20 -1.36
CA ILE A 66 -1.37 -0.38 0.06
C ILE A 66 -0.33 -1.50 0.17
N VAL A 67 0.76 -1.26 0.90
CA VAL A 67 1.81 -2.25 1.12
C VAL A 67 1.88 -2.60 2.60
N GLY A 68 1.66 -3.86 2.92
CA GLY A 68 1.79 -4.39 4.27
C GLY A 68 3.05 -5.23 4.45
N SER A 69 3.75 -5.06 5.57
CA SER A 69 4.91 -5.87 5.93
C SER A 69 4.86 -6.33 7.39
N PRO A 70 5.26 -7.57 7.68
CA PRO A 70 5.67 -7.91 9.03
C PRO A 70 6.99 -7.19 9.36
N VAL A 71 7.21 -6.95 10.64
CA VAL A 71 8.50 -6.44 11.12
C VAL A 71 9.44 -7.60 11.40
N TYR A 72 10.54 -7.65 10.66
CA TYR A 72 11.65 -8.57 10.89
C TYR A 72 12.91 -7.75 11.13
N TRP A 73 13.60 -8.02 12.26
CA TRP A 73 14.83 -7.30 12.62
C TRP A 73 14.68 -5.77 12.61
N ALA A 74 13.54 -5.28 13.18
CA ALA A 74 13.15 -3.86 13.22
C ALA A 74 13.09 -3.18 11.85
N SER A 75 12.78 -3.94 10.79
CA SER A 75 12.72 -3.50 9.39
C SER A 75 11.59 -4.23 8.66
N PRO A 76 11.20 -3.83 7.45
CA PRO A 76 10.32 -4.66 6.60
C PRO A 76 10.94 -6.04 6.36
N SER A 77 10.12 -7.02 6.02
CA SER A 77 10.64 -8.33 5.60
C SER A 77 11.55 -8.18 4.37
N GLY A 78 12.63 -8.97 4.31
CA GLY A 78 13.51 -8.98 3.14
C GLY A 78 12.78 -9.29 1.84
N GLN A 79 11.75 -10.14 1.93
CA GLN A 79 10.91 -10.51 0.78
C GLN A 79 10.18 -9.31 0.19
N ILE A 80 9.56 -8.45 1.04
CA ILE A 80 8.84 -7.29 0.51
C ILE A 80 9.80 -6.24 -0.05
N ILE A 81 10.99 -6.08 0.51
CA ILE A 81 12.00 -5.17 -0.03
C ILE A 81 12.42 -5.62 -1.43
N GLU A 82 12.82 -6.89 -1.58
CA GLU A 82 13.18 -7.44 -2.89
C GLU A 82 12.02 -7.35 -3.88
N PHE A 83 10.80 -7.63 -3.42
CA PHE A 83 9.60 -7.48 -4.25
C PHE A 83 9.41 -6.04 -4.71
N MET A 84 9.48 -5.06 -3.80
CA MET A 84 9.26 -3.64 -4.10
C MET A 84 10.33 -3.06 -5.03
N ASP A 85 11.60 -3.47 -4.89
CA ASP A 85 12.68 -3.05 -5.79
C ASP A 85 12.40 -3.44 -7.25
N LYS A 86 11.93 -4.67 -7.45
CA LYS A 86 11.54 -5.18 -8.77
C LYS A 86 10.21 -4.56 -9.25
N PHE A 87 9.22 -4.49 -8.35
CA PHE A 87 7.88 -3.97 -8.65
C PHE A 87 7.93 -2.52 -9.10
N CYS A 88 8.65 -1.67 -8.37
CA CYS A 88 8.79 -0.25 -8.71
C CYS A 88 9.54 -0.04 -10.03
N SER A 89 10.47 -0.95 -10.37
CA SER A 89 11.16 -0.92 -11.67
C SER A 89 10.21 -1.24 -12.84
N LEU A 90 9.20 -2.10 -12.61
CA LEU A 90 8.24 -2.49 -13.64
C LEU A 90 7.01 -1.59 -13.68
N ALA A 91 6.44 -1.27 -12.52
CA ALA A 91 5.15 -0.57 -12.38
C ALA A 91 5.28 0.93 -12.08
N GLY A 92 6.48 1.49 -12.01
CA GLY A 92 6.70 2.85 -11.51
C GLY A 92 5.91 3.94 -12.24
N LYS A 93 5.69 3.78 -13.55
CA LYS A 93 4.86 4.71 -14.33
C LYS A 93 3.37 4.61 -13.97
N ASP A 94 2.92 3.39 -13.65
CA ASP A 94 1.53 3.11 -13.30
C ASP A 94 1.21 3.49 -11.84
N MET A 95 2.23 3.73 -11.03
CA MET A 95 2.12 4.20 -9.65
C MET A 95 1.95 5.72 -9.54
N LEU A 96 2.41 6.48 -10.53
CA LEU A 96 2.52 7.93 -10.50
C LEU A 96 1.19 8.60 -10.13
N LEU A 97 1.25 9.44 -9.07
CA LEU A 97 0.11 10.22 -8.55
C LEU A 97 -1.10 9.39 -8.08
N LYS A 98 -0.96 8.08 -7.93
CA LYS A 98 -1.96 7.26 -7.25
C LYS A 98 -1.74 7.30 -5.73
N PRO A 99 -2.78 7.40 -4.90
CA PRO A 99 -2.64 7.33 -3.45
C PRO A 99 -1.97 6.03 -2.99
N ALA A 100 -1.17 6.12 -1.93
CA ALA A 100 -0.54 4.95 -1.34
C ALA A 100 -0.50 5.01 0.18
N ALA A 101 -0.45 3.84 0.81
CA ALA A 101 -0.21 3.70 2.23
C ALA A 101 0.66 2.48 2.54
N ALA A 102 1.42 2.56 3.63
CA ALA A 102 2.13 1.42 4.21
C ALA A 102 1.48 1.03 5.54
N ILE A 103 1.49 -0.27 5.85
CA ILE A 103 1.14 -0.80 7.16
C ILE A 103 2.21 -1.75 7.67
N ALA A 104 2.41 -1.79 8.98
CA ALA A 104 3.33 -2.70 9.64
C ALA A 104 2.62 -3.59 10.65
N SER A 105 2.94 -4.87 10.69
CA SER A 105 2.50 -5.78 11.73
C SER A 105 3.69 -6.28 12.53
N ALA A 106 3.62 -6.19 13.86
CA ALA A 106 4.71 -6.58 14.73
C ALA A 106 4.22 -7.21 16.01
N ARG A 107 5.04 -8.07 16.59
CA ARG A 107 4.82 -8.50 17.97
C ARG A 107 5.08 -7.36 18.95
N ARG A 108 6.08 -6.50 18.68
CA ARG A 108 6.51 -5.44 19.60
C ARG A 108 7.07 -4.21 18.87
N ALA A 109 8.39 -4.10 18.72
CA ALA A 109 9.07 -2.91 18.23
C ALA A 109 9.44 -3.00 16.73
N GLY A 110 9.81 -1.84 16.13
CA GLY A 110 10.31 -1.75 14.74
C GLY A 110 9.28 -1.34 13.71
N THR A 111 8.06 -1.05 14.11
CA THR A 111 6.97 -0.67 13.20
C THR A 111 7.24 0.65 12.47
N THR A 112 7.67 1.69 13.17
CA THR A 112 7.98 3.00 12.55
C THR A 112 9.14 2.90 11.56
N ALA A 113 10.21 2.19 11.90
CA ALA A 113 11.34 1.96 10.99
C ALA A 113 10.90 1.18 9.74
N THR A 114 9.97 0.23 9.87
CA THR A 114 9.37 -0.50 8.75
C THR A 114 8.57 0.44 7.85
N LEU A 115 7.74 1.31 8.43
CA LEU A 115 6.96 2.30 7.67
C LEU A 115 7.88 3.27 6.93
N ASP A 116 8.93 3.81 7.58
CA ASP A 116 9.90 4.75 6.98
C ASP A 116 10.55 4.18 5.72
N VAL A 117 10.87 2.89 5.71
CA VAL A 117 11.45 2.24 4.53
C VAL A 117 10.41 2.15 3.39
N LEU A 118 9.19 1.69 3.68
CA LEU A 118 8.16 1.51 2.67
C LEU A 118 7.68 2.84 2.07
N LEU A 119 7.57 3.90 2.88
CA LEU A 119 7.13 5.21 2.44
C LEU A 119 8.08 5.85 1.41
N LYS A 120 9.37 5.48 1.39
CA LYS A 120 10.35 5.97 0.41
C LYS A 120 10.01 5.55 -1.02
N TYR A 121 9.48 4.34 -1.21
CA TYR A 121 9.02 3.88 -2.52
C TYR A 121 7.89 4.76 -3.05
N PHE A 122 6.95 5.15 -2.18
CA PHE A 122 5.81 5.95 -2.59
C PHE A 122 6.21 7.39 -2.90
N SER A 123 7.01 8.01 -2.02
CA SER A 123 7.47 9.40 -2.24
C SER A 123 8.33 9.52 -3.50
N PHE A 124 9.16 8.53 -3.83
CA PHE A 124 9.92 8.52 -5.09
C PHE A 124 9.01 8.52 -6.33
N HIS A 125 7.84 7.86 -6.25
CA HIS A 125 6.87 7.78 -7.35
C HIS A 125 5.78 8.87 -7.29
N GLN A 126 6.01 9.94 -6.51
CA GLN A 126 5.07 11.08 -6.38
C GLN A 126 3.65 10.65 -5.94
N MET A 127 3.56 9.57 -5.16
CA MET A 127 2.28 9.07 -4.67
C MET A 127 1.83 9.88 -3.45
N PRO A 128 0.60 10.40 -3.40
CA PRO A 128 0.03 10.96 -2.18
C PRO A 128 -0.02 9.89 -1.08
N ILE A 129 0.66 10.15 0.04
CA ILE A 129 0.72 9.20 1.16
C ILE A 129 -0.50 9.40 2.05
N VAL A 130 -1.30 8.35 2.21
CA VAL A 130 -2.49 8.34 3.06
C VAL A 130 -2.12 7.87 4.46
N SER A 131 -2.46 8.69 5.46
CA SER A 131 -2.28 8.41 6.88
C SER A 131 -3.61 8.04 7.55
N SER A 132 -3.51 7.54 8.77
CA SER A 132 -4.63 7.34 9.69
C SER A 132 -4.57 8.36 10.85
N ASN A 133 -5.14 8.02 11.99
CA ASN A 133 -5.05 8.80 13.23
C ASN A 133 -3.80 8.47 14.08
N TYR A 134 -2.96 7.56 13.63
CA TYR A 134 -1.67 7.20 14.23
C TYR A 134 -0.76 6.60 13.14
N TRP A 135 0.47 6.16 13.46
CA TRP A 135 1.27 5.37 12.53
C TRP A 135 0.56 4.04 12.20
N ASN A 136 0.53 3.67 10.94
CA ASN A 136 -0.26 2.54 10.44
C ASN A 136 0.32 1.20 10.89
N MET A 137 0.03 0.77 12.09
CA MET A 137 0.56 -0.46 12.66
C MET A 137 -0.49 -1.27 13.41
N VAL A 138 -0.25 -2.56 13.50
CA VAL A 138 -0.97 -3.49 14.38
C VAL A 138 0.02 -4.32 15.17
N HIS A 139 -0.37 -4.77 16.36
CA HIS A 139 0.43 -5.63 17.20
C HIS A 139 -0.26 -6.98 17.44
N GLY A 140 0.53 -8.03 17.41
CA GLY A 140 0.11 -9.41 17.64
C GLY A 140 1.14 -10.39 17.09
N ASN A 141 1.20 -11.58 17.68
CA ASN A 141 2.03 -12.68 17.23
C ASN A 141 1.24 -13.69 16.37
N THR A 142 -0.09 -13.63 16.49
CA THR A 142 -1.05 -14.43 15.73
C THR A 142 -2.15 -13.55 15.14
N PRO A 143 -2.89 -14.00 14.13
CA PRO A 143 -4.07 -13.30 13.62
C PRO A 143 -5.09 -12.94 14.71
N ASP A 144 -5.34 -13.84 15.64
CA ASP A 144 -6.29 -13.65 16.74
C ASP A 144 -5.83 -12.55 17.71
N GLU A 145 -4.52 -12.47 17.97
CA GLU A 145 -3.96 -11.38 18.78
C GLU A 145 -4.05 -10.02 18.06
N VAL A 146 -3.86 -9.97 16.75
CA VAL A 146 -4.07 -8.75 15.96
C VAL A 146 -5.51 -8.28 16.08
N LEU A 147 -6.50 -9.18 16.06
CA LEU A 147 -7.91 -8.83 16.24
C LEU A 147 -8.23 -8.31 17.66
N GLN A 148 -7.39 -8.61 18.64
CA GLN A 148 -7.48 -8.09 20.01
C GLN A 148 -6.79 -6.73 20.19
N ASP A 149 -5.93 -6.32 19.27
CA ASP A 149 -5.32 -4.99 19.23
C ASP A 149 -6.35 -3.96 18.77
N LYS A 150 -7.18 -3.50 19.70
CA LYS A 150 -8.28 -2.56 19.43
C LYS A 150 -7.79 -1.24 18.82
N GLU A 151 -6.64 -0.74 19.27
CA GLU A 151 -6.04 0.48 18.73
C GLU A 151 -5.57 0.24 17.28
N GLY A 152 -4.81 -0.82 17.03
CA GLY A 152 -4.34 -1.18 15.70
C GLY A 152 -5.49 -1.43 14.72
N ILE A 153 -6.56 -2.11 15.13
CA ILE A 153 -7.77 -2.30 14.31
C ILE A 153 -8.45 -0.97 14.01
N GLN A 154 -8.56 -0.07 14.99
CA GLN A 154 -9.09 1.28 14.75
C GLN A 154 -8.24 2.05 13.73
N ILE A 155 -6.91 1.99 13.84
CA ILE A 155 -5.97 2.60 12.89
C ILE A 155 -6.22 2.08 11.47
N MET A 156 -6.37 0.76 11.28
CA MET A 156 -6.67 0.15 9.98
C MET A 156 -8.01 0.64 9.42
N HIS A 157 -9.03 0.75 10.27
CA HIS A 157 -10.33 1.26 9.86
C HIS A 157 -10.27 2.75 9.47
N VAL A 158 -9.54 3.58 10.21
CA VAL A 158 -9.37 5.00 9.88
C VAL A 158 -8.58 5.15 8.59
N LEU A 159 -7.51 4.36 8.39
CA LEU A 159 -6.76 4.34 7.14
C LEU A 159 -7.66 4.01 5.93
N GLY A 160 -8.50 2.98 6.07
CA GLY A 160 -9.45 2.59 5.03
C GLY A 160 -10.45 3.72 4.69
N LYS A 161 -10.95 4.43 5.71
CA LYS A 161 -11.85 5.58 5.52
C LYS A 161 -11.14 6.74 4.82
N ASN A 162 -9.92 7.07 5.23
CA ASN A 162 -9.14 8.16 4.65
C ASN A 162 -8.76 7.86 3.20
N MET A 163 -8.39 6.62 2.90
CA MET A 163 -8.13 6.16 1.53
C MET A 163 -9.39 6.27 0.66
N ALA A 164 -10.53 5.80 1.15
CA ALA A 164 -11.80 5.90 0.44
C ALA A 164 -12.20 7.35 0.17
N TRP A 165 -12.09 8.21 1.19
CA TRP A 165 -12.39 9.65 1.05
C TRP A 165 -11.51 10.30 -0.01
N LEU A 166 -10.19 10.06 0.01
CA LEU A 166 -9.27 10.65 -0.98
C LEU A 166 -9.57 10.15 -2.40
N LEU A 167 -9.85 8.85 -2.57
CA LEU A 167 -10.21 8.29 -3.87
C LEU A 167 -11.48 8.91 -4.43
N HIS A 168 -12.52 9.09 -3.61
CA HIS A 168 -13.74 9.77 -4.02
C HIS A 168 -13.49 11.25 -4.38
N CYS A 169 -12.63 11.95 -3.64
CA CYS A 169 -12.24 13.34 -3.97
C CYS A 169 -11.52 13.40 -5.32
N LEU A 170 -10.59 12.48 -5.59
CA LEU A 170 -9.86 12.43 -6.86
C LEU A 170 -10.78 12.10 -8.04
N GLU A 171 -11.72 11.17 -7.85
CA GLU A 171 -12.71 10.85 -8.87
C GLU A 171 -13.65 12.03 -9.14
N ALA A 172 -14.14 12.68 -8.10
CA ALA A 172 -14.97 13.88 -8.22
C ALA A 172 -14.20 15.01 -8.94
N GLY A 173 -12.94 15.23 -8.60
CA GLY A 173 -12.07 16.19 -9.28
C GLY A 173 -11.90 15.88 -10.76
N LYS A 174 -11.64 14.62 -11.10
CA LYS A 174 -11.55 14.15 -12.49
C LYS A 174 -12.86 14.41 -13.26
N ASN A 175 -14.00 14.10 -12.65
CA ASN A 175 -15.32 14.32 -13.25
C ASN A 175 -15.64 15.82 -13.42
N ALA A 176 -15.06 16.69 -12.58
CA ALA A 176 -15.13 18.14 -12.69
C ALA A 176 -14.12 18.72 -13.68
N GLY A 177 -13.32 17.90 -14.37
CA GLY A 177 -12.35 18.35 -15.37
C GLY A 177 -10.97 18.72 -14.82
N ILE A 178 -10.66 18.40 -13.55
CA ILE A 178 -9.32 18.59 -12.99
C ILE A 178 -8.41 17.50 -13.54
N SER A 179 -7.42 17.88 -14.32
CA SER A 179 -6.39 16.97 -14.85
C SER A 179 -5.22 16.80 -13.88
N LYS A 180 -4.54 15.65 -13.98
CA LYS A 180 -3.26 15.45 -13.31
C LYS A 180 -2.23 16.46 -13.84
N PRO A 181 -1.25 16.87 -13.02
CA PRO A 181 -0.15 17.71 -13.50
C PRO A 181 0.62 17.00 -14.62
N GLU A 182 1.12 17.78 -15.58
CA GLU A 182 1.98 17.26 -16.64
C GLU A 182 3.30 16.75 -16.05
N SER A 183 3.77 15.63 -16.59
CA SER A 183 5.06 15.08 -16.18
C SER A 183 6.19 15.88 -16.82
N GLU A 184 7.09 16.41 -16.01
CA GLU A 184 8.31 17.06 -16.49
C GLU A 184 9.38 16.03 -16.85
N GLU A 185 10.23 16.38 -17.82
CA GLU A 185 11.43 15.58 -18.12
C GLU A 185 12.38 15.61 -16.92
N LYS A 186 12.82 14.43 -16.46
CA LYS A 186 13.66 14.32 -15.27
C LYS A 186 15.07 14.81 -15.57
N VAL A 187 15.44 15.96 -15.02
CA VAL A 187 16.83 16.44 -15.02
C VAL A 187 17.64 15.64 -14.01
N LYS A 188 18.77 15.10 -14.47
CA LYS A 188 19.69 14.31 -13.64
C LYS A 188 20.93 15.13 -13.34
N THR A 189 21.23 15.34 -12.06
CA THR A 189 22.53 15.84 -11.62
C THR A 189 23.50 14.66 -11.52
N ASN A 190 24.56 14.71 -12.31
CA ASN A 190 25.63 13.71 -12.28
C ASN A 190 26.99 14.40 -12.40
N PHE A 191 27.75 14.43 -11.33
CA PHE A 191 29.09 14.99 -11.27
C PHE A 191 30.21 13.94 -11.48
N ILE A 192 29.84 12.67 -11.62
CA ILE A 192 30.78 11.57 -11.91
C ILE A 192 30.88 11.44 -13.45
N ARG A 193 32.06 11.71 -13.99
CA ARG A 193 32.36 11.63 -15.42
C ARG A 193 33.28 10.44 -15.68
#